data_c3a93b87f6c29a0ac6f06f371a3ba813
#
_entry.id   c3a93b87f6c29a0ac6f06f371a3ba813
#
_cell.length_a   1.000
_cell.length_b   1.000
_cell.length_c   1.000
_cell.angle_alpha   90.00
_cell.angle_beta   90.00
_cell.angle_gamma   90.00
#
_symmetry.space_group_name_H-M   'P 1'
#
loop_
_entity.id
_entity.type
_entity.pdbx_description
1 polymer ?
#
loop_
_entity_poly.entity_id
_entity_poly.type
_entity_poly.pdbx_seq_one_letter_code
_entity_poly.pdbx_strand_id
1 'polypeptide(L)'
;MEVREMRRQLGDTQSEFAARYRIPFRTVQNWEAGVRKPPEYIMNLLEERVQADLINRRTVFLPSYDPRKKNLPRRGDYIGAVPWLKAVEEQIGEPVVFALDEALMCQGLFGGRSDEYTVWLYGSDDATRFNGVAVLGNEISPLNISEKNGLRYTDFNRTLTDALVNEPILDMQGITEAVSRYYYANGESFEGLTVAPGLMSRFEKLARDAVDYYTD
;
A
#
# COMPACT_ATOMS: atom_id res chain seq x y z
N MET A 1 -20.47 -5.30 -2.68
CA MET A 1 -20.45 -4.46 -1.42
C MET A 1 -21.72 -3.61 -1.36
N GLU A 2 -22.25 -3.27 -0.18
CA GLU A 2 -23.43 -2.38 -0.08
C GLU A 2 -23.04 -0.89 -0.13
N VAL A 3 -23.95 -0.03 -0.63
CA VAL A 3 -23.70 1.43 -0.74
C VAL A 3 -23.33 2.05 0.60
N ARG A 4 -23.99 1.63 1.70
CA ARG A 4 -23.66 2.08 3.06
C ARG A 4 -22.23 1.72 3.48
N GLU A 5 -21.77 0.53 3.10
CA GLU A 5 -20.43 0.06 3.37
C GLU A 5 -19.38 0.90 2.63
N MET A 6 -19.58 1.09 1.32
CA MET A 6 -18.75 1.95 0.47
C MET A 6 -18.57 3.35 1.08
N ARG A 7 -19.68 3.95 1.48
CA ARG A 7 -19.68 5.28 2.08
C ARG A 7 -18.90 5.32 3.41
N ARG A 8 -19.11 4.31 4.26
CA ARG A 8 -18.40 4.22 5.55
C ARG A 8 -16.88 4.08 5.38
N GLN A 9 -16.46 3.28 4.42
CA GLN A 9 -15.03 3.13 4.10
C GLN A 9 -14.38 4.45 3.67
N LEU A 10 -15.15 5.31 2.97
CA LEU A 10 -14.71 6.66 2.63
C LEU A 10 -14.80 7.66 3.79
N GLY A 11 -15.46 7.33 4.90
CA GLY A 11 -15.74 8.27 5.98
C GLY A 11 -16.72 9.38 5.60
N ASP A 12 -17.43 9.24 4.49
CA ASP A 12 -18.37 10.26 3.99
C ASP A 12 -19.71 10.20 4.71
N THR A 13 -20.35 11.34 4.91
CA THR A 13 -21.77 11.44 5.18
C THR A 13 -22.58 11.07 3.93
N GLN A 14 -23.89 10.78 4.07
CA GLN A 14 -24.73 10.52 2.90
C GLN A 14 -24.73 11.67 1.89
N SER A 15 -24.66 12.91 2.37
CA SER A 15 -24.62 14.11 1.53
C SER A 15 -23.30 14.22 0.75
N GLU A 16 -22.17 13.98 1.43
CA GLU A 16 -20.82 14.00 0.81
C GLU A 16 -20.67 12.90 -0.22
N PHE A 17 -21.14 11.69 0.08
CA PHE A 17 -21.13 10.57 -0.85
C PHE A 17 -21.98 10.86 -2.09
N ALA A 18 -23.18 11.39 -1.89
CA ALA A 18 -24.08 11.80 -2.98
C ALA A 18 -23.42 12.85 -3.89
N ALA A 19 -22.81 13.88 -3.29
CA ALA A 19 -22.13 14.94 -4.02
C ALA A 19 -20.89 14.42 -4.78
N ARG A 20 -20.06 13.56 -4.13
CA ARG A 20 -18.86 12.97 -4.71
C ARG A 20 -19.15 12.19 -5.99
N TYR A 21 -20.17 11.34 -5.96
CA TYR A 21 -20.51 10.46 -7.08
C TYR A 21 -21.62 11.02 -7.98
N ARG A 22 -22.03 12.28 -7.74
CA ARG A 22 -23.08 12.96 -8.50
C ARG A 22 -24.40 12.16 -8.54
N ILE A 23 -24.71 11.49 -7.41
CA ILE A 23 -25.93 10.74 -7.22
C ILE A 23 -26.91 11.64 -6.46
N PRO A 24 -28.20 11.73 -6.86
CA PRO A 24 -29.18 12.48 -6.09
C PRO A 24 -29.23 11.99 -4.63
N PHE A 25 -29.17 12.90 -3.67
CA PHE A 25 -29.14 12.58 -2.23
C PHE A 25 -30.26 11.60 -1.81
N ARG A 26 -31.47 11.83 -2.31
CA ARG A 26 -32.62 10.97 -2.05
C ARG A 26 -32.43 9.54 -2.57
N THR A 27 -31.69 9.39 -3.65
CA THR A 27 -31.36 8.07 -4.22
C THR A 27 -30.41 7.30 -3.29
N VAL A 28 -29.38 7.94 -2.76
CA VAL A 28 -28.47 7.33 -1.77
C VAL A 28 -29.26 6.90 -0.53
N GLN A 29 -30.12 7.76 -0.01
CA GLN A 29 -31.00 7.42 1.12
C GLN A 29 -31.86 6.19 0.86
N ASN A 30 -32.52 6.14 -0.33
CA ASN A 30 -33.38 5.02 -0.71
C ASN A 30 -32.58 3.71 -0.84
N TRP A 31 -31.38 3.77 -1.38
CA TRP A 31 -30.51 2.59 -1.49
C TRP A 31 -30.06 2.09 -0.13
N GLU A 32 -29.61 2.97 0.75
CA GLU A 32 -29.18 2.60 2.11
C GLU A 32 -30.33 2.14 3.02
N ALA A 33 -31.54 2.65 2.78
CA ALA A 33 -32.74 2.22 3.49
C ALA A 33 -33.37 0.93 2.91
N GLY A 34 -32.84 0.40 1.81
CA GLY A 34 -33.38 -0.79 1.14
C GLY A 34 -34.72 -0.56 0.42
N VAL A 35 -35.19 0.70 0.29
CA VAL A 35 -36.41 1.06 -0.41
C VAL A 35 -36.32 0.76 -1.91
N ARG A 36 -35.12 0.93 -2.46
CA ARG A 36 -34.78 0.56 -3.85
C ARG A 36 -33.38 -0.03 -3.87
N LYS A 37 -33.18 -1.01 -4.74
CA LYS A 37 -31.83 -1.54 -5.01
C LYS A 37 -31.24 -0.82 -6.22
N PRO A 38 -29.95 -0.43 -6.19
CA PRO A 38 -29.28 0.06 -7.38
C PRO A 38 -29.26 -1.05 -8.45
N PRO A 39 -29.33 -0.72 -9.74
CA PRO A 39 -29.03 -1.68 -10.80
C PRO A 39 -27.61 -2.24 -10.63
N GLU A 40 -27.43 -3.52 -10.99
CA GLU A 40 -26.14 -4.21 -10.78
C GLU A 40 -24.96 -3.49 -11.47
N TYR A 41 -25.16 -3.01 -12.71
CA TYR A 41 -24.12 -2.26 -13.41
C TYR A 41 -23.74 -0.94 -12.71
N ILE A 42 -24.70 -0.28 -12.05
CA ILE A 42 -24.42 0.93 -11.25
C ILE A 42 -23.61 0.55 -10.01
N MET A 43 -23.94 -0.59 -9.37
CA MET A 43 -23.19 -1.06 -8.21
C MET A 43 -21.74 -1.35 -8.57
N ASN A 44 -21.50 -2.04 -9.69
CA ASN A 44 -20.16 -2.37 -10.15
C ASN A 44 -19.33 -1.11 -10.46
N LEU A 45 -19.92 -0.15 -11.20
CA LEU A 45 -19.24 1.13 -11.49
C LEU A 45 -18.97 1.96 -10.23
N LEU A 46 -19.93 1.98 -9.31
CA LEU A 46 -19.76 2.71 -8.04
C LEU A 46 -18.69 2.08 -7.16
N GLU A 47 -18.69 0.75 -7.07
CA GLU A 47 -17.69 0.00 -6.32
C GLU A 47 -16.28 0.23 -6.88
N GLU A 48 -16.10 0.14 -8.20
CA GLU A 48 -14.85 0.43 -8.87
C GLU A 48 -14.36 1.86 -8.58
N ARG A 49 -15.27 2.84 -8.67
CA ARG A 49 -14.96 4.24 -8.39
C ARG A 49 -14.61 4.49 -6.93
N VAL A 50 -15.35 3.90 -6.01
CA VAL A 50 -15.06 3.97 -4.56
C VAL A 50 -13.70 3.37 -4.25
N GLN A 51 -13.37 2.23 -4.84
CA GLN A 51 -12.05 1.62 -4.66
C GLN A 51 -10.93 2.54 -5.19
N ALA A 52 -11.11 3.16 -6.36
CA ALA A 52 -10.15 4.12 -6.89
C ALA A 52 -9.97 5.34 -5.96
N ASP A 53 -11.05 5.86 -5.39
CA ASP A 53 -10.99 7.00 -4.46
C ASP A 53 -10.34 6.62 -3.12
N LEU A 54 -10.56 5.39 -2.61
CA LEU A 54 -9.88 4.87 -1.42
C LEU A 54 -8.38 4.71 -1.66
N ILE A 55 -8.00 4.25 -2.85
CA ILE A 55 -6.61 4.14 -3.29
C ILE A 55 -5.96 5.52 -3.30
N ASN A 56 -6.59 6.51 -3.96
CA ASN A 56 -6.07 7.86 -4.05
C ASN A 56 -5.90 8.54 -2.67
N ARG A 57 -6.73 8.21 -1.70
CA ARG A 57 -6.60 8.70 -0.31
C ARG A 57 -5.46 8.06 0.47
N ARG A 58 -4.97 6.89 0.04
CA ARG A 58 -3.84 6.18 0.67
C ARG A 58 -2.49 6.58 0.09
N THR A 59 -2.48 7.34 -1.01
CA THR A 59 -1.23 7.85 -1.58
C THR A 59 -0.61 8.83 -0.60
N VAL A 60 0.64 8.58 -0.23
CA VAL A 60 1.43 9.44 0.65
C VAL A 60 2.36 10.32 -0.15
N PHE A 61 2.87 11.37 0.48
CA PHE A 61 3.91 12.22 -0.10
C PHE A 61 5.28 11.81 0.45
N LEU A 62 6.29 11.85 -0.40
CA LEU A 62 7.68 11.66 0.05
C LEU A 62 8.02 12.71 1.10
N PRO A 63 8.58 12.30 2.24
CA PRO A 63 8.99 13.23 3.28
C PRO A 63 10.14 14.11 2.79
N SER A 64 10.00 15.42 2.94
CA SER A 64 11.10 16.35 2.70
C SER A 64 12.06 16.35 3.90
N TYR A 65 13.36 16.54 3.63
CA TYR A 65 14.36 16.71 4.68
C TYR A 65 14.07 17.95 5.52
N ASP A 66 14.06 17.81 6.84
CA ASP A 66 13.95 18.91 7.79
C ASP A 66 15.14 18.84 8.78
N PRO A 67 16.03 19.84 8.81
CA PRO A 67 17.20 19.84 9.68
C PRO A 67 16.87 19.84 11.19
N ARG A 68 15.63 20.11 11.57
CA ARG A 68 15.16 20.07 12.96
C ARG A 68 14.79 18.63 13.43
N LYS A 69 14.56 17.73 12.46
CA LYS A 69 14.23 16.33 12.75
C LYS A 69 15.50 15.50 12.97
N LYS A 70 15.35 14.42 13.75
CA LYS A 70 16.42 13.43 13.91
C LYS A 70 16.56 12.59 12.65
N ASN A 71 17.75 12.08 12.39
CA ASN A 71 17.97 11.13 11.32
C ASN A 71 17.87 9.70 11.85
N LEU A 72 17.34 8.80 11.04
CA LEU A 72 17.41 7.36 11.31
C LEU A 72 18.84 6.81 11.12
N PRO A 73 19.13 5.60 11.64
CA PRO A 73 20.37 4.89 11.35
C PRO A 73 20.54 4.72 9.84
N ARG A 74 21.76 4.93 9.35
CA ARG A 74 22.06 4.76 7.91
C ARG A 74 22.17 3.28 7.58
N ARG A 75 21.52 2.85 6.51
CA ARG A 75 21.57 1.46 6.06
C ARG A 75 23.01 0.97 5.82
N GLY A 76 23.86 1.83 5.25
CA GLY A 76 25.27 1.51 4.96
C GLY A 76 26.14 1.19 6.18
N ASP A 77 25.68 1.55 7.40
CA ASP A 77 26.39 1.24 8.64
C ASP A 77 26.13 -0.19 9.15
N TYR A 78 25.27 -0.96 8.46
CA TYR A 78 24.86 -2.30 8.87
C TYR A 78 25.10 -3.35 7.79
N ILE A 79 25.47 -4.56 8.20
CA ILE A 79 25.60 -5.71 7.31
C ILE A 79 24.23 -6.40 7.21
N GLY A 80 23.51 -6.13 6.10
CA GLY A 80 22.18 -6.69 5.82
C GLY A 80 21.02 -5.83 6.35
N ALA A 81 19.84 -6.13 5.85
CA ALA A 81 18.64 -5.34 6.15
C ALA A 81 18.14 -5.54 7.59
N VAL A 82 18.14 -6.77 8.10
CA VAL A 82 17.57 -7.08 9.41
C VAL A 82 18.22 -6.32 10.57
N PRO A 83 19.56 -6.26 10.73
CA PRO A 83 20.18 -5.46 11.78
C PRO A 83 19.85 -3.96 11.67
N TRP A 84 19.82 -3.43 10.44
CA TRP A 84 19.46 -2.04 10.21
C TRP A 84 18.01 -1.74 10.60
N LEU A 85 17.03 -2.55 10.14
CA LEU A 85 15.63 -2.36 10.46
C LEU A 85 15.34 -2.47 11.96
N LYS A 86 16.04 -3.36 12.67
CA LYS A 86 15.95 -3.42 14.14
C LYS A 86 16.45 -2.13 14.80
N ALA A 87 17.55 -1.58 14.34
CA ALA A 87 18.06 -0.31 14.85
C ALA A 87 17.11 0.86 14.53
N VAL A 88 16.44 0.84 13.36
CA VAL A 88 15.39 1.80 13.00
C VAL A 88 14.21 1.70 13.96
N GLU A 89 13.67 0.49 14.20
CA GLU A 89 12.55 0.27 15.11
C GLU A 89 12.90 0.68 16.55
N GLU A 90 14.11 0.33 17.02
CA GLU A 90 14.59 0.72 18.35
C GLU A 90 14.69 2.25 18.48
N GLN A 91 15.15 2.94 17.46
CA GLN A 91 15.25 4.41 17.48
C GLN A 91 13.89 5.09 17.39
N ILE A 92 12.94 4.54 16.66
CA ILE A 92 11.55 5.00 16.64
C ILE A 92 10.94 4.82 18.04
N GLY A 93 11.29 3.75 18.75
CA GLY A 93 10.90 3.52 20.15
C GLY A 93 9.48 2.99 20.31
N GLU A 94 8.84 2.57 19.24
CA GLU A 94 7.52 1.94 19.25
C GLU A 94 7.46 0.84 18.15
N PRO A 95 6.61 -0.17 18.32
CA PRO A 95 6.44 -1.21 17.34
C PRO A 95 5.87 -0.65 16.02
N VAL A 96 6.53 -0.96 14.91
CA VAL A 96 6.08 -0.58 13.56
C VAL A 96 5.88 -1.82 12.68
N VAL A 97 5.19 -1.66 11.55
CA VAL A 97 5.13 -2.68 10.50
C VAL A 97 5.78 -2.10 9.26
N PHE A 98 6.92 -2.64 8.89
CA PHE A 98 7.65 -2.20 7.70
C PHE A 98 6.87 -2.52 6.42
N ALA A 99 6.96 -1.64 5.43
CA ALA A 99 6.19 -1.73 4.20
C ALA A 99 7.11 -1.55 2.97
N LEU A 100 6.57 -1.75 1.78
CA LEU A 100 7.25 -1.53 0.50
C LEU A 100 8.66 -2.14 0.45
N ASP A 101 9.70 -1.34 0.22
CA ASP A 101 11.07 -1.82 0.06
C ASP A 101 11.57 -2.59 1.28
N GLU A 102 11.27 -2.09 2.48
CA GLU A 102 11.64 -2.75 3.73
C GLU A 102 10.94 -4.09 3.90
N ALA A 103 9.66 -4.18 3.54
CA ALA A 103 8.93 -5.43 3.55
C ALA A 103 9.52 -6.43 2.54
N LEU A 104 9.84 -5.99 1.32
CA LEU A 104 10.48 -6.83 0.31
C LEU A 104 11.87 -7.30 0.74
N MET A 105 12.64 -6.46 1.46
CA MET A 105 13.90 -6.88 2.06
C MET A 105 13.70 -7.99 3.10
N CYS A 106 12.70 -7.86 3.98
CA CYS A 106 12.36 -8.90 4.96
C CYS A 106 11.91 -10.20 4.30
N GLN A 107 11.22 -10.12 3.17
CA GLN A 107 10.79 -11.25 2.36
C GLN A 107 11.93 -11.89 1.54
N GLY A 108 13.07 -11.18 1.38
CA GLY A 108 14.18 -11.63 0.52
C GLY A 108 13.91 -11.44 -0.97
N LEU A 109 12.97 -10.58 -1.32
CA LEU A 109 12.53 -10.31 -2.70
C LEU A 109 13.14 -9.02 -3.27
N PHE A 110 13.70 -8.16 -2.44
CA PHE A 110 14.27 -6.89 -2.88
C PHE A 110 15.70 -7.07 -3.37
N GLY A 111 15.93 -6.80 -4.64
CA GLY A 111 17.25 -6.79 -5.29
C GLY A 111 17.68 -5.39 -5.73
N GLY A 112 16.78 -4.40 -5.68
CA GLY A 112 17.04 -3.03 -6.09
C GLY A 112 17.90 -2.24 -5.09
N ARG A 113 18.31 -1.04 -5.48
CA ARG A 113 18.88 -0.04 -4.59
C ARG A 113 17.70 0.65 -3.88
N SER A 114 17.52 0.39 -2.58
CA SER A 114 16.61 1.24 -1.83
C SER A 114 17.17 2.65 -1.83
N ASP A 115 16.30 3.63 -2.02
CA ASP A 115 16.65 5.00 -1.70
C ASP A 115 17.07 5.03 -0.22
N GLU A 116 18.30 5.45 0.07
CA GLU A 116 18.86 5.45 1.43
C GLU A 116 18.10 6.38 2.37
N TYR A 117 17.10 7.08 1.88
CA TYR A 117 16.48 8.21 2.55
C TYR A 117 15.03 8.02 3.00
N THR A 118 14.35 6.99 2.55
CA THR A 118 12.95 6.77 2.93
C THR A 118 12.73 5.38 3.51
N VAL A 119 12.16 5.33 4.71
CA VAL A 119 11.68 4.12 5.37
C VAL A 119 10.15 4.15 5.36
N TRP A 120 9.56 3.15 4.74
CA TRP A 120 8.12 3.02 4.61
C TRP A 120 7.56 2.13 5.71
N LEU A 121 6.56 2.61 6.42
CA LEU A 121 5.99 1.85 7.53
C LEU A 121 4.50 2.16 7.79
N TYR A 122 3.88 1.28 8.54
CA TYR A 122 2.64 1.51 9.29
C TYR A 122 2.98 1.69 10.75
N GLY A 123 2.41 2.68 11.38
CA GLY A 123 2.66 3.02 12.78
C GLY A 123 2.09 4.38 13.15
N SER A 124 2.47 4.88 14.30
CA SER A 124 2.06 6.19 14.78
C SER A 124 2.64 7.33 13.91
N ASP A 125 1.90 8.42 13.78
CA ASP A 125 2.37 9.64 13.14
C ASP A 125 3.61 10.23 13.84
N ASP A 126 3.86 9.85 15.10
CA ASP A 126 5.05 10.24 15.85
C ASP A 126 6.36 9.76 15.19
N ALA A 127 6.31 8.68 14.40
CA ALA A 127 7.45 8.22 13.61
C ALA A 127 7.93 9.28 12.60
N THR A 128 7.06 10.19 12.17
CA THR A 128 7.40 11.29 11.25
C THR A 128 8.31 12.37 11.86
N ARG A 129 8.62 12.28 13.19
CA ARG A 129 9.65 13.11 13.84
C ARG A 129 11.06 12.83 13.35
N PHE A 130 11.24 11.74 12.62
CA PHE A 130 12.50 11.39 11.95
C PHE A 130 12.48 11.78 10.49
N ASN A 131 13.65 12.19 9.98
CA ASN A 131 13.85 12.40 8.55
C ASN A 131 13.76 11.05 7.81
N GLY A 132 13.19 11.07 6.63
CA GLY A 132 13.12 9.92 5.76
C GLY A 132 12.09 8.87 6.19
N VAL A 133 11.14 9.18 7.08
CA VAL A 133 10.04 8.27 7.42
C VAL A 133 8.77 8.65 6.66
N ALA A 134 8.20 7.68 5.96
CA ALA A 134 6.89 7.77 5.32
C ALA A 134 5.91 6.80 5.99
N VAL A 135 4.89 7.33 6.66
CA VAL A 135 3.83 6.55 7.30
C VAL A 135 2.70 6.33 6.31
N LEU A 136 2.44 5.08 5.94
CA LEU A 136 1.37 4.67 5.03
C LEU A 136 -0.01 4.67 5.71
N GLY A 137 -0.03 4.57 7.02
CA GLY A 137 -1.23 4.58 7.86
C GLY A 137 -0.91 4.17 9.28
N ASN A 138 -1.84 4.51 10.21
CA ASN A 138 -1.66 4.22 11.63
C ASN A 138 -2.07 2.80 11.99
N GLU A 139 -2.88 2.16 11.15
CA GLU A 139 -3.41 0.81 11.37
C GLU A 139 -3.29 -0.04 10.10
N ILE A 140 -3.05 -1.32 10.30
CA ILE A 140 -3.05 -2.35 9.26
C ILE A 140 -3.68 -3.62 9.83
N SER A 141 -4.46 -4.33 9.01
CA SER A 141 -5.03 -5.61 9.42
C SER A 141 -3.95 -6.62 9.80
N PRO A 142 -4.08 -7.32 10.93
CA PRO A 142 -3.17 -8.40 11.30
C PRO A 142 -3.02 -9.49 10.21
N LEU A 143 -4.04 -9.68 9.37
CA LEU A 143 -4.01 -10.64 8.25
C LEU A 143 -3.02 -10.25 7.15
N ASN A 144 -2.62 -8.98 7.10
CA ASN A 144 -1.68 -8.45 6.12
C ASN A 144 -0.26 -8.29 6.69
N ILE A 145 -0.01 -8.83 7.88
CA ILE A 145 1.28 -8.73 8.58
C ILE A 145 1.97 -10.08 8.58
N SER A 146 3.21 -10.10 8.18
CA SER A 146 4.15 -11.21 8.36
C SER A 146 5.19 -10.84 9.40
N GLU A 147 5.74 -11.85 10.07
CA GLU A 147 6.81 -11.67 11.05
C GLU A 147 7.97 -12.64 10.76
N LYS A 148 9.18 -12.12 10.78
CA LYS A 148 10.40 -12.90 10.64
C LYS A 148 11.58 -12.19 11.33
N ASN A 149 12.41 -12.93 12.04
CA ASN A 149 13.57 -12.40 12.76
C ASN A 149 13.24 -11.31 13.79
N GLY A 150 12.02 -11.30 14.32
CA GLY A 150 11.52 -10.29 15.27
C GLY A 150 11.22 -8.95 14.60
N LEU A 151 11.01 -8.90 13.30
CA LEU A 151 10.52 -7.74 12.56
C LEU A 151 9.14 -8.05 11.99
N ARG A 152 8.24 -7.08 12.06
CA ARG A 152 6.91 -7.13 11.46
C ARG A 152 6.92 -6.33 10.17
N TYR A 153 6.34 -6.88 9.13
CA TYR A 153 6.29 -6.26 7.81
C TYR A 153 5.03 -6.69 7.06
N THR A 154 4.65 -5.93 6.04
CA THR A 154 3.50 -6.27 5.20
C THR A 154 3.77 -7.57 4.44
N ASP A 155 2.74 -8.43 4.32
CA ASP A 155 2.81 -9.56 3.41
C ASP A 155 2.95 -9.11 1.94
N PHE A 156 3.19 -10.06 1.03
CA PHE A 156 3.46 -9.71 -0.37
C PHE A 156 2.26 -9.07 -1.06
N ASN A 157 1.04 -9.55 -0.80
CA ASN A 157 -0.17 -8.98 -1.37
C ASN A 157 -0.41 -7.54 -0.91
N ARG A 158 -0.17 -7.29 0.39
CA ARG A 158 -0.27 -5.94 0.92
C ARG A 158 0.82 -5.04 0.38
N THR A 159 2.06 -5.51 0.34
CA THR A 159 3.19 -4.77 -0.25
C THR A 159 2.93 -4.40 -1.71
N LEU A 160 2.41 -5.32 -2.51
CA LEU A 160 2.01 -5.07 -3.89
C LEU A 160 0.89 -4.01 -3.99
N THR A 161 -0.13 -4.12 -3.13
CA THR A 161 -1.21 -3.13 -3.08
C THR A 161 -0.67 -1.73 -2.77
N ASP A 162 0.19 -1.61 -1.76
CA ASP A 162 0.79 -0.33 -1.36
C ASP A 162 1.68 0.24 -2.48
N ALA A 163 2.43 -0.61 -3.19
CA ALA A 163 3.23 -0.21 -4.33
C ALA A 163 2.38 0.32 -5.49
N LEU A 164 1.31 -0.39 -5.87
CA LEU A 164 0.41 0.04 -6.94
C LEU A 164 -0.33 1.35 -6.61
N VAL A 165 -0.65 1.58 -5.32
CA VAL A 165 -1.25 2.83 -4.86
C VAL A 165 -0.27 3.99 -4.99
N ASN A 166 1.01 3.77 -4.64
CA ASN A 166 2.04 4.79 -4.56
C ASN A 166 2.97 4.81 -5.79
N GLU A 167 2.64 4.08 -6.86
CA GLU A 167 3.44 4.01 -8.11
C GLU A 167 4.04 5.36 -8.56
N PRO A 168 3.32 6.50 -8.52
CA PRO A 168 3.86 7.77 -9.02
C PRO A 168 5.06 8.33 -8.24
N ILE A 169 5.31 7.83 -7.03
CA ILE A 169 6.37 8.33 -6.14
C ILE A 169 7.39 7.26 -5.76
N LEU A 170 7.27 6.05 -6.31
CA LEU A 170 8.17 4.94 -6.03
C LEU A 170 9.11 4.68 -7.21
N ASP A 171 10.32 4.22 -6.90
CA ASP A 171 11.13 3.51 -7.88
C ASP A 171 10.55 2.11 -8.07
N MET A 172 9.82 1.93 -9.17
CA MET A 172 9.14 0.68 -9.47
C MET A 172 10.07 -0.46 -9.88
N GLN A 173 11.36 -0.22 -10.12
CA GLN A 173 12.27 -1.26 -10.56
C GLN A 173 12.38 -2.41 -9.54
N GLY A 174 12.55 -2.09 -8.25
CA GLY A 174 12.62 -3.09 -7.19
C GLY A 174 11.30 -3.87 -7.02
N ILE A 175 10.17 -3.20 -7.21
CA ILE A 175 8.84 -3.82 -7.19
C ILE A 175 8.66 -4.75 -8.38
N THR A 176 9.05 -4.31 -9.59
CA THR A 176 8.99 -5.12 -10.81
C THR A 176 9.85 -6.38 -10.66
N GLU A 177 11.06 -6.26 -10.14
CA GLU A 177 11.93 -7.40 -9.86
C GLU A 177 11.30 -8.38 -8.86
N ALA A 178 10.71 -7.86 -7.77
CA ALA A 178 10.04 -8.69 -6.76
C ALA A 178 8.85 -9.45 -7.35
N VAL A 179 8.03 -8.80 -8.18
CA VAL A 179 6.89 -9.42 -8.86
C VAL A 179 7.36 -10.45 -9.89
N SER A 180 8.47 -10.18 -10.61
CA SER A 180 9.11 -11.13 -11.52
C SER A 180 9.59 -12.37 -10.78
N ARG A 181 10.28 -12.20 -9.65
CA ARG A 181 10.73 -13.33 -8.79
C ARG A 181 9.55 -14.16 -8.28
N TYR A 182 8.46 -13.50 -7.89
CA TYR A 182 7.24 -14.20 -7.50
C TYR A 182 6.70 -15.04 -8.66
N TYR A 183 6.56 -14.48 -9.86
CA TYR A 183 6.06 -15.13 -11.05
C TYR A 183 6.83 -16.40 -11.38
N TYR A 184 8.15 -16.32 -11.47
CA TYR A 184 9.00 -17.46 -11.80
C TYR A 184 9.06 -18.51 -10.67
N ALA A 185 9.07 -18.07 -9.40
CA ALA A 185 9.04 -19.00 -8.26
C ALA A 185 7.69 -19.73 -8.14
N ASN A 186 6.63 -19.17 -8.69
CA ASN A 186 5.28 -19.74 -8.67
C ASN A 186 4.89 -20.44 -9.99
N GLY A 187 5.88 -20.96 -10.71
CA GLY A 187 5.66 -21.72 -11.94
C GLY A 187 5.11 -20.90 -13.10
N GLU A 188 5.64 -19.69 -13.29
CA GLU A 188 5.22 -18.73 -14.31
C GLU A 188 3.75 -18.32 -14.17
N SER A 189 3.33 -18.06 -12.93
CA SER A 189 1.95 -17.72 -12.61
C SER A 189 1.88 -16.60 -11.58
N PHE A 190 0.88 -15.73 -11.72
CA PHE A 190 0.48 -14.75 -10.70
C PHE A 190 -0.63 -15.28 -9.77
N GLU A 191 -0.91 -16.58 -9.80
CA GLU A 191 -1.88 -17.18 -8.90
C GLU A 191 -1.51 -16.94 -7.43
N GLY A 192 -2.51 -16.61 -6.60
CA GLY A 192 -2.31 -16.23 -5.20
C GLY A 192 -2.13 -14.73 -4.97
N LEU A 193 -1.90 -13.93 -6.02
CA LEU A 193 -1.93 -12.46 -5.89
C LEU A 193 -3.37 -11.96 -5.87
N THR A 194 -3.64 -11.09 -4.91
CA THR A 194 -4.94 -10.43 -4.77
C THR A 194 -4.78 -8.95 -5.10
N VAL A 195 -5.39 -8.53 -6.20
CA VAL A 195 -5.36 -7.14 -6.66
C VAL A 195 -6.76 -6.55 -6.64
N ALA A 196 -6.92 -5.39 -6.00
CA ALA A 196 -8.20 -4.70 -6.00
C ALA A 196 -8.60 -4.27 -7.42
N PRO A 197 -9.89 -4.33 -7.80
CA PRO A 197 -10.35 -3.99 -9.15
C PRO A 197 -9.85 -2.63 -9.65
N GLY A 198 -9.83 -1.60 -8.78
CA GLY A 198 -9.35 -0.26 -9.13
C GLY A 198 -7.83 -0.15 -9.37
N LEU A 199 -7.06 -1.21 -9.09
CA LEU A 199 -5.61 -1.30 -9.33
C LEU A 199 -5.27 -2.23 -10.49
N MET A 200 -6.24 -2.90 -11.08
CA MET A 200 -6.01 -3.97 -12.06
C MET A 200 -5.21 -3.46 -13.27
N SER A 201 -5.53 -2.30 -13.81
CA SER A 201 -4.81 -1.75 -14.98
C SER A 201 -3.34 -1.43 -14.67
N ARG A 202 -3.04 -0.97 -13.44
CA ARG A 202 -1.66 -0.75 -12.99
C ARG A 202 -0.94 -2.09 -12.80
N PHE A 203 -1.62 -3.06 -12.22
CA PHE A 203 -1.08 -4.40 -12.05
C PHE A 203 -0.78 -5.08 -13.39
N GLU A 204 -1.67 -5.01 -14.38
CA GLU A 204 -1.45 -5.58 -15.71
C GLU A 204 -0.22 -5.00 -16.42
N LYS A 205 0.03 -3.69 -16.24
CA LYS A 205 1.26 -3.07 -16.74
C LYS A 205 2.48 -3.63 -16.00
N LEU A 206 2.47 -3.61 -14.67
CA LEU A 206 3.55 -4.14 -13.84
C LEU A 206 3.82 -5.62 -14.12
N ALA A 207 2.77 -6.43 -14.31
CA ALA A 207 2.88 -7.85 -14.61
C ALA A 207 3.57 -8.11 -15.96
N ARG A 208 3.27 -7.33 -17.01
CA ARG A 208 3.98 -7.42 -18.29
C ARG A 208 5.47 -7.10 -18.11
N ASP A 209 5.78 -5.97 -17.47
CA ASP A 209 7.15 -5.55 -17.22
C ASP A 209 7.92 -6.59 -16.37
N ALA A 210 7.22 -7.28 -15.44
CA ALA A 210 7.79 -8.30 -14.58
C ALA A 210 8.10 -9.62 -15.32
N VAL A 211 7.24 -10.04 -16.26
CA VAL A 211 7.47 -11.25 -17.07
C VAL A 211 8.70 -11.07 -17.95
N ASP A 212 8.89 -9.89 -18.51
CA ASP A 212 10.00 -9.59 -19.43
C ASP A 212 11.30 -9.18 -18.71
N TYR A 213 11.26 -9.02 -17.37
CA TYR A 213 12.35 -8.43 -16.59
C TYR A 213 13.71 -9.15 -16.70
N TYR A 214 13.72 -10.46 -16.90
CA TYR A 214 14.93 -11.28 -17.05
C TYR A 214 15.15 -11.82 -18.47
N THR A 215 14.35 -11.38 -19.44
CA THR A 215 14.44 -11.87 -20.83
C THR A 215 15.25 -10.98 -21.76
N ASP A 216 15.74 -9.81 -21.28
CA ASP A 216 16.58 -8.87 -22.02
C ASP A 216 18.12 -9.10 -21.78
#